data_8eeef974a1783bb0899f79865216f68e
#
_entry.id   8eeef974a1783bb0899f79865216f68e
#
_cell.length_a   1.000
_cell.length_b   1.000
_cell.length_c   1.000
_cell.angle_alpha   90.00
_cell.angle_beta   90.00
_cell.angle_gamma   90.00
#
_symmetry.space_group_name_H-M   'P 1'
#
loop_
_entity.id
_entity.type
_entity.pdbx_description
1 polymer ?
#
loop_
_entity_poly.entity_id
_entity_poly.type
_entity_poly.pdbx_seq_one_letter_code
_entity_poly.pdbx_strand_id
1 'polypeptide(L)'
;MPSLPAKPAPPGERIGVVTHYYSHLSVAILRLESGTLRVGDGIHIRGHTTDLSQRVESLEVNHAPATEVGPNDDFGLKVVGHVREHDVVYKVRP
;
A
#
# COMPACT_ATOMS: atom_id res chain seq x y z
N MET A 1 6.61 -28.46 -19.51
CA MET A 1 5.66 -28.28 -18.45
C MET A 1 5.96 -27.03 -17.65
N PRO A 2 5.10 -26.06 -17.65
CA PRO A 2 5.38 -24.89 -16.85
C PRO A 2 5.29 -25.24 -15.39
N SER A 3 6.26 -24.83 -14.63
CA SER A 3 6.21 -24.99 -13.21
C SER A 3 5.40 -23.83 -12.66
N LEU A 4 4.49 -24.14 -11.78
CA LEU A 4 3.72 -23.11 -11.10
C LEU A 4 4.56 -22.53 -10.00
N PRO A 5 4.56 -21.21 -9.82
CA PRO A 5 5.26 -20.63 -8.69
C PRO A 5 4.59 -21.11 -7.42
N ALA A 6 5.37 -21.27 -6.37
CA ALA A 6 4.85 -21.64 -5.07
C ALA A 6 3.86 -20.62 -4.54
N LYS A 7 4.03 -19.37 -4.94
CA LYS A 7 3.11 -18.29 -4.62
C LYS A 7 2.76 -17.56 -5.90
N PRO A 8 1.50 -17.23 -6.10
CA PRO A 8 1.18 -16.33 -7.20
C PRO A 8 1.83 -14.99 -6.97
N ALA A 9 2.25 -14.34 -8.03
CA ALA A 9 2.74 -12.98 -7.94
C ALA A 9 1.60 -12.08 -7.44
N PRO A 10 1.88 -11.05 -6.62
CA PRO A 10 0.84 -10.13 -6.24
C PRO A 10 0.29 -9.44 -7.47
N PRO A 11 -1.02 -9.20 -7.52
CA PRO A 11 -1.57 -8.46 -8.65
C PRO A 11 -1.08 -7.02 -8.59
N GLY A 12 -0.58 -6.54 -9.70
CA GLY A 12 -0.21 -5.15 -9.80
C GLY A 12 1.27 -4.89 -9.73
N GLU A 13 1.61 -3.65 -9.56
CA GLU A 13 2.95 -3.11 -9.66
C GLU A 13 3.42 -2.62 -8.30
N ARG A 14 4.64 -2.95 -7.94
CA ARG A 14 5.21 -2.45 -6.69
C ARG A 14 5.38 -0.93 -6.79
N ILE A 15 4.80 -0.22 -5.83
CA ILE A 15 4.85 1.24 -5.84
C ILE A 15 5.48 1.81 -4.57
N GLY A 16 5.54 1.07 -3.49
CA GLY A 16 6.06 1.64 -2.27
C GLY A 16 6.20 0.65 -1.14
N VAL A 17 6.43 1.19 0.03
CA VAL A 17 6.71 0.41 1.22
C VAL A 17 6.06 1.08 2.44
N VAL A 18 5.65 0.26 3.40
CA VAL A 18 5.14 0.76 4.69
C VAL A 18 6.33 1.16 5.54
N THR A 19 6.34 2.41 6.00
CA THR A 19 7.41 2.91 6.86
C THR A 19 7.01 2.92 8.33
N HIS A 20 5.70 3.00 8.60
CA HIS A 20 5.23 3.02 9.98
C HIS A 20 3.76 2.58 10.02
N TYR A 21 3.34 2.03 11.16
CA TYR A 21 1.95 1.63 11.35
C TYR A 21 1.48 2.03 12.75
N TYR A 22 0.38 2.77 12.78
CA TYR A 22 -0.27 3.18 14.03
C TYR A 22 -1.51 2.31 14.25
N SER A 23 -1.36 1.25 15.02
CA SER A 23 -2.41 0.27 15.17
C SER A 23 -3.69 0.83 15.81
N HIS A 24 -3.54 1.75 16.75
CA HIS A 24 -4.71 2.34 17.43
C HIS A 24 -5.50 3.30 16.54
N LEU A 25 -4.89 3.77 15.46
CA LEU A 25 -5.55 4.64 14.49
C LEU A 25 -5.94 3.89 13.23
N SER A 26 -5.43 2.69 13.04
CA SER A 26 -5.56 1.92 11.80
C SER A 26 -5.03 2.71 10.61
N VAL A 27 -3.90 3.39 10.80
CA VAL A 27 -3.27 4.20 9.78
C VAL A 27 -1.85 3.71 9.54
N ALA A 28 -1.52 3.50 8.27
CA ALA A 28 -0.16 3.18 7.86
C ALA A 28 0.46 4.40 7.19
N ILE A 29 1.73 4.63 7.46
CA ILE A 29 2.50 5.63 6.73
C ILE A 29 3.29 4.88 5.69
N LEU A 30 3.18 5.33 4.45
CA LEU A 30 3.81 4.70 3.30
C LEU A 30 4.70 5.70 2.59
N ARG A 31 5.75 5.18 1.99
CA ARG A 31 6.56 5.98 1.07
C ARG A 31 6.31 5.43 -0.33
N LEU A 32 5.93 6.31 -1.25
CA LEU A 32 5.76 5.95 -2.64
C LEU A 32 7.13 6.02 -3.31
N GLU A 33 7.55 4.90 -3.91
CA GLU A 33 8.85 4.80 -4.58
C GLU A 33 8.73 5.06 -6.07
N SER A 34 7.61 4.70 -6.66
CA SER A 34 7.36 4.88 -8.09
C SER A 34 5.88 4.96 -8.37
N GLY A 35 5.53 5.56 -9.50
CA GLY A 35 4.15 5.68 -9.92
C GLY A 35 3.37 6.70 -9.11
N THR A 36 2.07 6.60 -9.18
CA THR A 36 1.15 7.48 -8.45
C THR A 36 0.08 6.63 -7.78
N LEU A 37 -0.51 7.18 -6.74
CA LEU A 37 -1.62 6.54 -6.03
C LEU A 37 -2.70 7.57 -5.78
N ARG A 38 -3.95 7.19 -6.03
CA ARG A 38 -5.11 8.08 -5.88
C ARG A 38 -6.16 7.43 -5.02
N VAL A 39 -6.99 8.26 -4.42
CA VAL A 39 -8.21 7.77 -3.76
C VAL A 39 -9.04 7.01 -4.80
N GLY A 40 -9.48 5.81 -4.43
CA GLY A 40 -10.22 4.93 -5.32
C GLY A 40 -9.39 3.82 -5.93
N ASP A 41 -8.07 3.95 -5.92
CA ASP A 41 -7.20 2.89 -6.44
C ASP A 41 -7.23 1.67 -5.52
N GLY A 42 -7.02 0.49 -6.09
CA GLY A 42 -6.83 -0.72 -5.32
C GLY A 42 -5.37 -0.90 -4.96
N ILE A 43 -5.09 -1.38 -3.77
CA ILE A 43 -3.75 -1.71 -3.34
C ILE A 43 -3.71 -3.07 -2.69
N HIS A 44 -2.54 -3.67 -2.73
CA HIS A 44 -2.26 -4.93 -2.06
C HIS A 44 -0.98 -4.74 -1.24
N ILE A 45 -1.06 -4.98 0.05
CA ILE A 45 0.09 -4.86 0.94
C ILE A 45 0.53 -6.25 1.33
N ARG A 46 1.77 -6.60 1.05
CA ARG A 46 2.31 -7.90 1.34
C ARG A 46 3.62 -7.81 2.10
N GLY A 47 3.75 -8.67 3.09
CA GLY A 47 4.96 -8.81 3.85
C GLY A 47 5.09 -10.24 4.34
N HIS A 48 5.99 -10.46 5.28
CA HIS A 48 6.24 -11.79 5.79
C HIS A 48 4.97 -12.43 6.38
N THR A 49 4.19 -11.63 7.10
CA THR A 49 2.94 -12.10 7.72
C THR A 49 1.74 -11.27 7.28
N THR A 50 1.92 -10.36 6.32
CA THR A 50 0.87 -9.45 5.87
C THR A 50 0.42 -9.82 4.47
N ASP A 51 -0.88 -9.86 4.27
CA ASP A 51 -1.49 -10.07 2.96
C ASP A 51 -2.84 -9.38 2.98
N LEU A 52 -2.86 -8.13 2.55
CA LEU A 52 -4.03 -7.27 2.68
C LEU A 52 -4.34 -6.57 1.38
N SER A 53 -5.57 -6.73 0.91
CA SER A 53 -6.06 -6.02 -0.29
C SER A 53 -7.17 -5.09 0.11
N GLN A 54 -7.10 -3.86 -0.36
CA GLN A 54 -8.16 -2.89 -0.09
C GLN A 54 -8.15 -1.79 -1.14
N ARG A 55 -9.20 -0.99 -1.12
CA ARG A 55 -9.26 0.23 -1.91
C ARG A 55 -8.80 1.40 -1.05
N VAL A 56 -8.12 2.36 -1.67
CA VAL A 56 -7.70 3.58 -1.00
C VAL A 56 -8.93 4.45 -0.78
N GLU A 57 -9.33 4.64 0.48
CA GLU A 57 -10.47 5.47 0.81
C GLU A 57 -10.07 6.90 1.12
N SER A 58 -8.86 7.08 1.67
CA SER A 58 -8.39 8.42 2.01
C SER A 58 -6.88 8.44 2.01
N LEU A 59 -6.33 9.59 1.68
CA LEU A 59 -4.89 9.85 1.72
C LEU A 59 -4.66 11.12 2.51
N GLU A 60 -3.56 11.17 3.25
CA GLU A 60 -3.15 12.35 3.99
C GLU A 60 -1.68 12.62 3.75
N VAL A 61 -1.33 13.86 3.48
CA VAL A 61 0.04 14.33 3.37
C VAL A 61 0.19 15.48 4.35
N ASN A 62 1.15 15.36 5.29
CA ASN A 62 1.36 16.37 6.35
C ASN A 62 0.06 16.68 7.11
N HIS A 63 -0.71 15.63 7.42
CA HIS A 63 -1.97 15.72 8.15
C HIS A 63 -3.08 16.47 7.40
N ALA A 64 -2.91 16.70 6.12
CA ALA A 64 -3.94 17.32 5.28
C ALA A 64 -4.48 16.30 4.28
N PRO A 65 -5.78 16.31 3.99
CA PRO A 65 -6.33 15.39 3.01
C PRO A 65 -5.71 15.62 1.64
N ALA A 66 -5.47 14.53 0.93
CA ALA A 66 -4.95 14.56 -0.43
C ALA A 66 -5.74 13.59 -1.28
N THR A 67 -5.79 13.83 -2.58
CA THR A 67 -6.47 12.93 -3.50
C THR A 67 -5.49 12.09 -4.31
N GLU A 68 -4.24 12.49 -4.36
CA GLU A 68 -3.22 11.81 -5.13
C GLU A 68 -1.85 12.05 -4.51
N VAL A 69 -0.97 11.06 -4.61
CA VAL A 69 0.41 11.16 -4.18
C VAL A 69 1.31 10.64 -5.30
N GLY A 70 2.53 11.12 -5.36
CA GLY A 70 3.51 10.74 -6.36
C GLY A 70 4.80 10.22 -5.77
N PRO A 71 5.81 9.95 -6.61
CA PRO A 71 7.07 9.37 -6.16
C PRO A 71 7.75 10.23 -5.10
N ASN A 72 8.33 9.55 -4.12
CA ASN A 72 9.02 10.15 -2.98
C ASN A 72 8.10 10.84 -1.98
N ASP A 73 6.79 10.76 -2.15
CA ASP A 73 5.87 11.28 -1.16
C ASP A 73 5.74 10.29 -0.01
N ASP A 74 5.69 10.82 1.21
CA ASP A 74 5.29 10.09 2.39
C ASP A 74 3.84 10.46 2.67
N PHE A 75 3.00 9.47 2.91
CA PHE A 75 1.57 9.74 3.09
C PHE A 75 0.95 8.74 4.05
N GLY A 76 -0.14 9.16 4.66
CA GLY A 76 -0.93 8.32 5.55
C GLY A 76 -2.11 7.70 4.82
N LEU A 77 -2.41 6.47 5.15
CA LEU A 77 -3.49 5.71 4.52
C LEU A 77 -4.20 4.89 5.59
N LYS A 78 -5.51 5.01 5.63
CA LYS A 78 -6.28 4.18 6.54
C LYS A 78 -6.32 2.75 5.99
N VAL A 79 -5.99 1.79 6.85
CA VAL A 79 -5.95 0.38 6.46
C VAL A 79 -7.01 -0.39 7.21
N VAL A 80 -7.54 -1.43 6.55
CA VAL A 80 -8.61 -2.25 7.11
C VAL A 80 -8.10 -3.43 7.91
N GLY A 81 -6.78 -3.62 7.94
CA GLY A 81 -6.17 -4.71 8.69
C GLY A 81 -4.81 -4.30 9.22
N HIS A 82 -4.15 -5.25 9.84
CA HIS A 82 -2.84 -5.01 10.45
C HIS A 82 -1.75 -5.10 9.39
N VAL A 83 -0.86 -4.10 9.36
CA VAL A 83 0.32 -4.10 8.49
C VAL A 83 1.56 -3.87 9.35
N ARG A 84 2.74 -4.08 8.77
CA ARG A 84 4.01 -3.93 9.48
C ARG A 84 4.96 -3.07 8.68
N GLU A 85 5.92 -2.47 9.37
CA GLU A 85 7.00 -1.74 8.71
C GLU A 85 7.72 -2.68 7.76
N HIS A 86 8.13 -2.13 6.63
CA HIS A 86 8.82 -2.83 5.54
C HIS A 86 7.93 -3.70 4.67
N ASP A 87 6.63 -3.76 4.95
CA ASP A 87 5.72 -4.43 4.03
C ASP A 87 5.69 -3.69 2.70
N VAL A 88 5.55 -4.44 1.62
CA VAL A 88 5.61 -3.89 0.27
C VAL A 88 4.20 -3.59 -0.22
N VAL A 89 4.04 -2.45 -0.86
CA VAL A 89 2.74 -1.99 -1.36
C VAL A 89 2.72 -2.10 -2.88
N TYR A 90 1.68 -2.73 -3.39
CA TYR A 90 1.45 -2.91 -4.82
C TYR A 90 0.19 -2.17 -5.21
N LYS A 91 0.21 -1.56 -6.39
CA LYS A 91 -0.99 -0.95 -6.97
C LYS A 91 -1.66 -2.00 -7.84
N VAL A 92 -2.92 -2.27 -7.54
CA VAL A 92 -3.70 -3.27 -8.26
C VAL A 92 -4.35 -2.59 -9.46
N ARG A 93 -4.21 -3.17 -10.62
CA ARG A 93 -4.86 -2.64 -11.80
C ARG A 93 -6.33 -3.05 -11.83
N PRO A 94 -7.20 -2.15 -12.27
CA PRO A 94 -8.61 -2.48 -12.41
C PRO A 94 -8.86 -3.54 -13.48
#